data_583467c937d4064f204f47c097ee4404
#
_entry.id   583467c937d4064f204f47c097ee4404
#
_cell.length_a   1.000
_cell.length_b   1.000
_cell.length_c   1.000
_cell.angle_alpha   90.00
_cell.angle_beta   90.00
_cell.angle_gamma   90.00
#
_symmetry.space_group_name_H-M   'P 1'
#
loop_
_entity.id
_entity.type
_entity.pdbx_description
1 polymer ?
#
loop_
_entity_poly.entity_id
_entity_poly.type
_entity_poly.pdbx_seq_one_letter_code
_entity_poly.pdbx_strand_id
1 'polypeptide(L)'
;VTMYGEKMPAADDRPTIKVAAVSWPGVEMEPVATPPGGGGKPARSRRARLLLAGGIVAAVLAGGVGLGAYAYAGDVPRGTTVLGTELGGRSKAEAAQALRAELERRADTLNTPLAVTVGGNKAELKPSDVGLAIDVEATVAAAAEADAHAVSRLVGSRSVEPVVTVDQAKLGAALRKVMGAQGREMTMPAIIWTGTTPKPVYPKPALTIDTDGAAAVVKAGWLAAEPVTVPLVEKWPATTREEVDRIIAELARPAVAAPVTLTTDGGSVTVPPAAIARSLRFSADDAGTLTPKVDVKRLRTALGDKLTKLEVEPRDAGLTISGGKPKVLPSKAGRQVDAAALGPALLAVLPKTEGRTVTAELKPAAPELTEAELAKLGIKERVSTFTTHFTGGLSSPRSQNIVRAAKDVDGALVKPGETFSLNGHTGERGYDQGYKDAPTIVGGKLVPGVGGGVSQFTTTLFNATYYAGLEDVEHKPHSFYFSRYPAVIESTIYWPQLDFKFRNNTPYGVLIDTSYTSSSITVSIWSTKIYDSVKTEYGPRRNITQPKTVYLTPGPSCIAAAGAVGFAQDAFRVIKKDGKVFKREKFSWRYDAEPRFICAPKPGGDD
;
A
#
# COMPACT_ATOMS: atom_id res chain seq x y z
N VAL A 1 6.42 24.63 -34.60
CA VAL A 1 5.05 24.34 -35.07
C VAL A 1 5.08 22.98 -35.75
N THR A 2 4.59 21.98 -35.14
CA THR A 2 3.63 20.96 -35.55
C THR A 2 3.66 19.78 -34.57
N MET A 3 2.54 19.55 -33.96
CA MET A 3 2.26 18.46 -33.06
C MET A 3 2.19 17.12 -33.82
N TYR A 4 2.69 16.06 -33.23
CA TYR A 4 2.21 14.71 -33.45
C TYR A 4 1.93 14.07 -32.08
N GLY A 5 0.64 13.87 -31.83
CA GLY A 5 0.16 13.06 -30.73
C GLY A 5 0.17 11.60 -31.15
N GLU A 6 0.79 10.76 -30.36
CA GLU A 6 0.60 9.31 -30.41
C GLU A 6 -0.01 8.83 -29.11
N LYS A 7 -1.12 8.11 -29.27
CA LYS A 7 -1.89 7.43 -28.22
C LYS A 7 -1.06 6.36 -27.55
N MET A 8 -1.01 6.41 -26.23
CA MET A 8 -0.57 5.27 -25.43
C MET A 8 -1.67 4.20 -25.34
N PRO A 9 -1.34 2.91 -25.46
CA PRO A 9 -2.27 1.82 -25.14
C PRO A 9 -2.40 1.65 -23.64
N ALA A 10 -3.61 1.36 -23.19
CA ALA A 10 -3.95 1.01 -21.82
C ALA A 10 -3.24 -0.30 -21.40
N ALA A 11 -2.50 -0.25 -20.32
CA ALA A 11 -1.98 -1.43 -19.64
C ALA A 11 -2.90 -1.73 -18.45
N ASP A 12 -3.67 -2.79 -18.62
CA ASP A 12 -4.37 -3.49 -17.55
C ASP A 12 -3.54 -4.76 -17.27
N ASP A 13 -2.77 -4.72 -16.19
CA ASP A 13 -2.19 -5.90 -15.55
C ASP A 13 -1.70 -5.51 -14.14
N ARG A 14 -2.60 -5.66 -13.16
CA ARG A 14 -2.22 -5.63 -11.75
C ARG A 14 -2.02 -7.06 -11.25
N PRO A 15 -0.87 -7.41 -10.71
CA PRO A 15 -0.71 -8.70 -10.06
C PRO A 15 -1.50 -8.75 -8.76
N THR A 16 -2.37 -9.74 -8.66
CA THR A 16 -3.14 -10.10 -7.47
C THR A 16 -2.17 -10.61 -6.38
N ILE A 17 -1.99 -9.86 -5.31
CA ILE A 17 -1.29 -10.32 -4.12
C ILE A 17 -2.23 -11.25 -3.34
N LYS A 18 -1.90 -12.53 -3.30
CA LYS A 18 -2.50 -13.49 -2.36
C LYS A 18 -1.98 -13.21 -0.96
N VAL A 19 -2.83 -12.65 -0.11
CA VAL A 19 -2.56 -12.53 1.32
C VAL A 19 -2.77 -13.91 1.95
N ALA A 20 -1.71 -14.51 2.47
CA ALA A 20 -1.78 -15.69 3.30
C ALA A 20 -2.43 -15.36 4.64
N ALA A 21 -3.45 -16.13 5.01
CA ALA A 21 -4.11 -16.04 6.31
C ALA A 21 -3.12 -16.42 7.41
N VAL A 22 -2.85 -15.49 8.32
CA VAL A 22 -2.13 -15.75 9.56
C VAL A 22 -3.14 -16.23 10.59
N SER A 23 -3.05 -17.50 10.99
CA SER A 23 -3.78 -18.07 12.13
C SER A 23 -3.14 -17.62 13.44
N TRP A 24 -3.94 -17.03 14.32
CA TRP A 24 -3.56 -16.73 15.70
C TRP A 24 -3.78 -17.96 16.58
N PRO A 25 -2.92 -18.27 17.54
CA PRO A 25 -3.16 -19.35 18.50
C PRO A 25 -4.25 -18.96 19.49
N GLY A 26 -5.13 -19.94 19.76
CA GLY A 26 -6.28 -19.80 20.64
C GLY A 26 -5.89 -19.49 22.08
N VAL A 27 -6.64 -18.60 22.69
CA VAL A 27 -6.68 -18.39 24.14
C VAL A 27 -7.78 -19.31 24.68
N GLU A 28 -7.38 -20.34 25.44
CA GLU A 28 -8.29 -21.15 26.24
C GLU A 28 -8.88 -20.28 27.37
N MET A 29 -10.22 -20.19 27.38
CA MET A 29 -10.93 -19.64 28.54
C MET A 29 -11.27 -20.78 29.50
N GLU A 30 -10.76 -20.72 30.71
CA GLU A 30 -11.17 -21.58 31.84
C GLU A 30 -12.64 -21.34 32.21
N PRO A 31 -13.37 -22.39 32.59
CA PRO A 31 -14.77 -22.26 33.00
C PRO A 31 -14.88 -21.78 34.46
N VAL A 32 -15.70 -20.76 34.64
CA VAL A 32 -16.08 -20.20 35.94
C VAL A 32 -16.91 -21.23 36.72
N ALA A 33 -16.47 -21.55 37.92
CA ALA A 33 -17.10 -22.47 38.84
C ALA A 33 -18.43 -21.92 39.42
N THR A 34 -19.46 -22.74 39.40
CA THR A 34 -20.70 -22.58 40.15
C THR A 34 -20.52 -22.93 41.63
N PRO A 35 -21.13 -22.16 42.59
CA PRO A 35 -21.10 -22.54 43.98
C PRO A 35 -22.16 -23.60 44.35
N PRO A 36 -21.95 -24.39 45.38
CA PRO A 36 -22.70 -25.59 45.69
C PRO A 36 -24.01 -25.31 46.44
N GLY A 37 -25.05 -26.07 46.06
CA GLY A 37 -26.31 -26.10 46.76
C GLY A 37 -26.28 -26.96 48.00
N GLY A 38 -26.86 -26.44 49.08
CA GLY A 38 -27.05 -27.11 50.33
C GLY A 38 -28.25 -28.08 50.30
N GLY A 39 -28.00 -29.27 50.77
CA GLY A 39 -29.00 -30.32 50.89
C GLY A 39 -29.84 -30.21 52.16
N GLY A 40 -31.02 -30.74 52.07
CA GLY A 40 -31.89 -31.00 53.20
C GLY A 40 -32.92 -32.08 52.87
N LYS A 41 -32.69 -33.25 53.38
CA LYS A 41 -33.65 -34.38 53.44
C LYS A 41 -34.24 -34.44 54.86
N PRO A 42 -35.19 -35.35 55.15
CA PRO A 42 -36.59 -35.57 54.78
C PRO A 42 -37.48 -35.70 56.05
N ALA A 43 -38.77 -35.64 55.90
CA ALA A 43 -39.63 -36.22 56.97
C ALA A 43 -40.83 -36.94 56.41
N ARG A 44 -40.97 -38.09 56.95
CA ARG A 44 -41.92 -39.20 56.70
C ARG A 44 -43.33 -38.93 57.21
N SER A 45 -44.26 -39.59 56.52
CA SER A 45 -45.43 -40.38 56.97
C SER A 45 -46.69 -39.66 57.43
N ARG A 46 -47.82 -40.01 56.85
CA ARG A 46 -48.75 -40.99 57.44
C ARG A 46 -49.91 -41.33 56.53
N ARG A 47 -50.15 -42.58 56.51
CA ARG A 47 -51.24 -43.33 55.92
C ARG A 47 -52.63 -42.89 56.41
N ALA A 48 -53.59 -43.05 55.57
CA ALA A 48 -54.72 -43.91 55.70
C ALA A 48 -56.12 -43.25 55.56
N ARG A 49 -56.88 -43.85 54.67
CA ARG A 49 -58.32 -44.10 54.68
C ARG A 49 -59.21 -42.96 54.25
N LEU A 50 -59.82 -43.08 53.07
CA LEU A 50 -61.17 -43.66 53.05
C LEU A 50 -61.62 -43.83 51.58
N LEU A 51 -61.98 -45.06 51.26
CA LEU A 51 -62.79 -45.47 50.11
C LEU A 51 -64.22 -44.99 50.35
N LEU A 52 -64.87 -44.49 49.32
CA LEU A 52 -66.28 -44.56 48.96
C LEU A 52 -66.79 -43.24 48.43
N ALA A 53 -66.70 -43.04 47.14
CA ALA A 53 -67.65 -42.34 46.26
C ALA A 53 -67.27 -42.59 44.80
N GLY A 54 -67.17 -43.85 44.45
CA GLY A 54 -66.88 -44.24 43.09
C GLY A 54 -68.20 -44.50 42.36
N GLY A 55 -68.55 -43.67 41.45
CA GLY A 55 -69.66 -43.95 40.57
C GLY A 55 -70.05 -42.86 39.59
N ILE A 56 -69.87 -41.61 39.95
CA ILE A 56 -70.25 -40.46 39.09
C ILE A 56 -69.02 -39.68 38.57
N VAL A 57 -67.88 -39.83 39.17
CA VAL A 57 -66.64 -39.15 38.74
C VAL A 57 -66.03 -39.83 37.51
N ALA A 58 -66.24 -41.10 37.26
CA ALA A 58 -65.71 -41.83 36.09
C ALA A 58 -66.30 -41.40 34.75
N ALA A 59 -67.59 -40.99 34.69
CA ALA A 59 -68.22 -40.54 33.45
C ALA A 59 -67.83 -39.08 33.08
N VAL A 60 -67.57 -38.23 34.07
CA VAL A 60 -67.11 -36.85 33.86
C VAL A 60 -65.63 -36.81 33.50
N LEU A 61 -64.83 -37.73 34.08
CA LEU A 61 -63.39 -37.83 33.75
C LEU A 61 -63.16 -38.49 32.39
N ALA A 62 -63.98 -39.45 31.96
CA ALA A 62 -63.89 -40.05 30.61
C ALA A 62 -64.29 -39.04 29.53
N GLY A 63 -65.30 -38.21 29.78
CA GLY A 63 -65.73 -37.12 28.88
C GLY A 63 -64.69 -35.99 28.87
N GLY A 64 -64.11 -35.64 30.02
CA GLY A 64 -63.07 -34.62 30.15
C GLY A 64 -61.74 -35.03 29.52
N VAL A 65 -61.34 -36.31 29.66
CA VAL A 65 -60.12 -36.86 29.05
C VAL A 65 -60.32 -37.02 27.52
N GLY A 66 -61.50 -37.40 27.04
CA GLY A 66 -61.81 -37.48 25.62
C GLY A 66 -61.82 -36.10 24.94
N LEU A 67 -62.43 -35.12 25.59
CA LEU A 67 -62.41 -33.72 25.11
C LEU A 67 -61.03 -33.08 25.26
N GLY A 68 -60.30 -33.39 26.32
CA GLY A 68 -58.91 -32.95 26.50
C GLY A 68 -57.99 -33.57 25.46
N ALA A 69 -58.08 -34.89 25.24
CA ALA A 69 -57.27 -35.59 24.23
C ALA A 69 -57.61 -35.09 22.80
N TYR A 70 -58.91 -34.77 22.55
CA TYR A 70 -59.33 -34.21 21.27
C TYR A 70 -58.86 -32.73 21.09
N ALA A 71 -58.85 -31.94 22.15
CA ALA A 71 -58.38 -30.57 22.12
C ALA A 71 -56.85 -30.44 21.96
N TYR A 72 -56.11 -31.45 22.43
CA TYR A 72 -54.63 -31.52 22.37
C TYR A 72 -54.14 -32.49 21.28
N ALA A 73 -55.02 -32.99 20.38
CA ALA A 73 -54.58 -33.73 19.21
C ALA A 73 -53.93 -32.81 18.20
N GLY A 74 -52.63 -32.96 18.03
CA GLY A 74 -51.77 -32.11 17.20
C GLY A 74 -51.01 -31.03 17.98
N ASP A 75 -49.89 -30.60 17.45
CA ASP A 75 -49.04 -29.57 18.05
C ASP A 75 -49.61 -28.15 17.89
N VAL A 76 -50.37 -27.91 16.85
CA VAL A 76 -50.99 -26.61 16.53
C VAL A 76 -52.44 -26.59 17.02
N PRO A 77 -52.85 -25.61 17.86
CA PRO A 77 -54.22 -25.47 18.36
C PRO A 77 -55.26 -25.43 17.24
N ARG A 78 -56.40 -26.12 17.42
CA ARG A 78 -57.49 -26.13 16.41
C ARG A 78 -58.02 -24.73 16.16
N GLY A 79 -58.51 -24.49 14.92
CA GLY A 79 -58.98 -23.17 14.48
C GLY A 79 -57.88 -22.16 14.22
N THR A 80 -56.62 -22.60 14.21
CA THR A 80 -55.49 -21.73 13.87
C THR A 80 -55.29 -21.66 12.37
N THR A 81 -55.36 -20.48 11.80
CA THR A 81 -55.10 -20.23 10.38
C THR A 81 -53.90 -19.33 10.19
N VAL A 82 -53.15 -19.53 9.12
CA VAL A 82 -52.09 -18.65 8.64
C VAL A 82 -52.34 -18.37 7.17
N LEU A 83 -52.38 -17.13 6.77
CA LEU A 83 -52.74 -16.71 5.40
C LEU A 83 -54.06 -17.32 4.92
N GLY A 84 -55.00 -17.55 5.84
CA GLY A 84 -56.29 -18.19 5.53
C GLY A 84 -56.23 -19.72 5.38
N THR A 85 -55.05 -20.32 5.53
CA THR A 85 -54.90 -21.80 5.49
C THR A 85 -55.02 -22.37 6.89
N GLU A 86 -55.90 -23.39 7.06
CA GLU A 86 -56.14 -24.08 8.33
C GLU A 86 -54.93 -24.95 8.68
N LEU A 87 -54.22 -24.60 9.77
CA LEU A 87 -53.10 -25.34 10.34
C LEU A 87 -53.48 -26.07 11.63
N GLY A 88 -54.61 -25.72 12.21
CA GLY A 88 -55.05 -26.25 13.49
C GLY A 88 -55.31 -27.75 13.49
N GLY A 89 -54.99 -28.42 14.61
CA GLY A 89 -55.15 -29.85 14.81
C GLY A 89 -54.11 -30.74 14.11
N ARG A 90 -53.09 -30.13 13.51
CA ARG A 90 -52.00 -30.84 12.82
C ARG A 90 -50.75 -30.89 13.71
N SER A 91 -49.91 -31.87 13.44
CA SER A 91 -48.51 -31.82 13.95
C SER A 91 -47.74 -30.65 13.30
N LYS A 92 -46.67 -30.22 13.94
CA LYS A 92 -45.80 -29.14 13.37
C LYS A 92 -45.29 -29.50 11.97
N ALA A 93 -44.97 -30.76 11.71
CA ALA A 93 -44.52 -31.22 10.38
C ALA A 93 -45.61 -31.13 9.32
N GLU A 94 -46.84 -31.58 9.63
CA GLU A 94 -47.98 -31.49 8.72
C GLU A 94 -48.43 -30.04 8.49
N ALA A 95 -48.40 -29.20 9.53
CA ALA A 95 -48.66 -27.78 9.43
C ALA A 95 -47.63 -27.06 8.51
N ALA A 96 -46.37 -27.41 8.66
CA ALA A 96 -45.30 -26.88 7.81
C ALA A 96 -45.48 -27.31 6.34
N GLN A 97 -45.85 -28.57 6.10
CA GLN A 97 -46.11 -29.06 4.75
C GLN A 97 -47.33 -28.36 4.13
N ALA A 98 -48.41 -28.17 4.89
CA ALA A 98 -49.61 -27.47 4.42
C ALA A 98 -49.31 -26.01 4.11
N LEU A 99 -48.51 -25.33 4.96
CA LEU A 99 -48.11 -23.96 4.73
C LEU A 99 -47.19 -23.83 3.50
N ARG A 100 -46.25 -24.75 3.28
CA ARG A 100 -45.40 -24.76 2.07
C ARG A 100 -46.24 -24.91 0.80
N ALA A 101 -47.18 -25.85 0.79
CA ALA A 101 -48.09 -26.04 -0.34
C ALA A 101 -48.95 -24.79 -0.64
N GLU A 102 -49.33 -24.04 0.41
CA GLU A 102 -50.05 -22.77 0.24
C GLU A 102 -49.13 -21.69 -0.34
N LEU A 103 -47.88 -21.58 0.15
CA LEU A 103 -46.93 -20.63 -0.37
C LEU A 103 -46.57 -20.90 -1.83
N GLU A 104 -46.47 -22.17 -2.25
CA GLU A 104 -46.30 -22.54 -3.67
C GLU A 104 -47.49 -22.10 -4.52
N ARG A 105 -48.72 -22.29 -4.05
CA ARG A 105 -49.93 -21.83 -4.75
C ARG A 105 -49.99 -20.30 -4.87
N ARG A 106 -49.44 -19.58 -3.91
CA ARG A 106 -49.40 -18.10 -3.87
C ARG A 106 -48.10 -17.51 -4.42
N ALA A 107 -47.22 -18.30 -4.97
CA ALA A 107 -45.88 -17.87 -5.38
C ALA A 107 -45.90 -16.62 -6.29
N ASP A 108 -46.81 -16.59 -7.26
CA ASP A 108 -46.96 -15.45 -8.18
C ASP A 108 -47.38 -14.17 -7.42
N THR A 109 -48.38 -14.30 -6.52
CA THR A 109 -48.86 -13.16 -5.70
C THR A 109 -47.82 -12.68 -4.75
N LEU A 110 -47.09 -13.59 -4.07
CA LEU A 110 -46.03 -13.25 -3.14
C LEU A 110 -44.80 -12.65 -3.84
N ASN A 111 -44.62 -12.90 -5.12
CA ASN A 111 -43.52 -12.32 -5.91
C ASN A 111 -43.96 -11.06 -6.69
N THR A 112 -45.17 -10.55 -6.48
CA THR A 112 -45.60 -9.28 -7.05
C THR A 112 -44.70 -8.15 -6.55
N PRO A 113 -44.18 -7.30 -7.45
CA PRO A 113 -43.32 -6.20 -7.04
C PRO A 113 -44.04 -5.26 -6.06
N LEU A 114 -43.34 -4.91 -4.96
CA LEU A 114 -43.82 -3.98 -3.95
C LEU A 114 -43.45 -2.55 -4.33
N ALA A 115 -44.40 -1.64 -4.40
CA ALA A 115 -44.14 -0.23 -4.62
C ALA A 115 -43.51 0.37 -3.38
N VAL A 116 -42.29 0.95 -3.55
CA VAL A 116 -41.54 1.59 -2.46
C VAL A 116 -41.23 3.05 -2.79
N THR A 117 -41.27 3.89 -1.78
CA THR A 117 -40.83 5.30 -1.86
C THR A 117 -39.69 5.53 -0.89
N VAL A 118 -38.53 6.01 -1.40
CA VAL A 118 -37.32 6.29 -0.61
C VAL A 118 -36.86 7.72 -0.92
N GLY A 119 -36.92 8.61 0.05
CA GLY A 119 -36.52 10.00 -0.14
C GLY A 119 -37.26 10.74 -1.26
N GLY A 120 -38.51 10.35 -1.52
CA GLY A 120 -39.33 10.88 -2.61
C GLY A 120 -39.19 10.14 -3.96
N ASN A 121 -38.17 9.32 -4.14
CA ASN A 121 -38.01 8.47 -5.32
C ASN A 121 -38.89 7.24 -5.19
N LYS A 122 -39.65 6.91 -6.26
CA LYS A 122 -40.53 5.75 -6.31
C LYS A 122 -39.87 4.65 -7.16
N ALA A 123 -40.00 3.42 -6.72
CA ALA A 123 -39.53 2.25 -7.44
C ALA A 123 -40.36 1.01 -7.09
N GLU A 124 -40.19 -0.04 -7.85
CA GLU A 124 -40.74 -1.36 -7.56
C GLU A 124 -39.63 -2.27 -7.04
N LEU A 125 -39.91 -2.93 -5.93
CA LEU A 125 -38.99 -3.85 -5.26
C LEU A 125 -39.48 -5.27 -5.45
N LYS A 126 -38.71 -6.11 -6.15
CA LYS A 126 -39.07 -7.52 -6.29
C LYS A 126 -38.74 -8.26 -4.99
N PRO A 127 -39.70 -8.97 -4.38
CA PRO A 127 -39.49 -9.68 -3.12
C PRO A 127 -38.32 -10.66 -3.15
N SER A 128 -38.18 -11.44 -4.25
CA SER A 128 -37.08 -12.37 -4.45
C SER A 128 -35.71 -11.73 -4.44
N ASP A 129 -35.55 -10.48 -4.96
CA ASP A 129 -34.27 -9.78 -5.07
C ASP A 129 -33.73 -9.35 -3.71
N VAL A 130 -34.61 -9.17 -2.73
CA VAL A 130 -34.29 -8.74 -1.36
C VAL A 130 -34.46 -9.84 -0.32
N GLY A 131 -34.75 -11.07 -0.76
CA GLY A 131 -34.89 -12.21 0.15
C GLY A 131 -36.12 -12.13 1.07
N LEU A 132 -37.21 -11.44 0.65
CA LEU A 132 -38.48 -11.49 1.34
C LEU A 132 -39.06 -12.91 1.21
N ALA A 133 -39.26 -13.56 2.34
CA ALA A 133 -39.81 -14.90 2.41
C ALA A 133 -40.57 -15.11 3.73
N ILE A 134 -41.47 -16.06 3.74
CA ILE A 134 -42.14 -16.54 4.95
C ILE A 134 -41.29 -17.68 5.52
N ASP A 135 -40.86 -17.52 6.76
CA ASP A 135 -40.22 -18.60 7.53
C ASP A 135 -41.26 -19.56 7.99
N VAL A 136 -41.37 -20.71 7.31
CA VAL A 136 -42.39 -21.74 7.57
C VAL A 136 -42.22 -22.32 8.98
N GLU A 137 -41.01 -22.65 9.38
CA GLU A 137 -40.72 -23.25 10.68
C GLU A 137 -41.01 -22.27 11.83
N ALA A 138 -40.54 -21.03 11.72
CA ALA A 138 -40.82 -20.00 12.72
C ALA A 138 -42.31 -19.65 12.79
N THR A 139 -43.00 -19.62 11.62
CA THR A 139 -44.43 -19.36 11.54
C THR A 139 -45.24 -20.49 12.22
N VAL A 140 -44.91 -21.74 11.95
CA VAL A 140 -45.55 -22.88 12.59
C VAL A 140 -45.26 -22.96 14.08
N ALA A 141 -44.04 -22.61 14.50
CA ALA A 141 -43.68 -22.50 15.92
C ALA A 141 -44.53 -21.42 16.61
N ALA A 142 -44.66 -20.23 16.01
CA ALA A 142 -45.53 -19.16 16.52
C ALA A 142 -47.02 -19.57 16.56
N ALA A 143 -47.48 -20.32 15.56
CA ALA A 143 -48.84 -20.85 15.53
C ALA A 143 -49.10 -21.90 16.64
N ALA A 144 -48.06 -22.65 17.01
CA ALA A 144 -48.14 -23.67 18.07
C ALA A 144 -48.04 -23.05 19.50
N GLU A 145 -47.23 -21.96 19.68
CA GLU A 145 -46.99 -21.34 20.97
C GLU A 145 -48.08 -20.35 21.41
N ALA A 146 -48.88 -19.85 20.47
CA ALA A 146 -49.85 -18.82 20.81
C ALA A 146 -50.89 -19.30 21.82
N ASP A 147 -50.96 -18.58 22.96
CA ASP A 147 -51.76 -18.85 24.15
C ASP A 147 -53.16 -19.34 23.84
N ALA A 148 -53.42 -20.56 24.21
CA ALA A 148 -54.75 -21.10 24.18
C ALA A 148 -55.15 -21.51 25.60
N HIS A 149 -55.95 -20.69 26.25
CA HIS A 149 -56.77 -21.22 27.33
C HIS A 149 -57.56 -22.41 26.80
N ALA A 150 -57.67 -23.48 27.59
CA ALA A 150 -58.22 -24.76 27.17
C ALA A 150 -59.61 -24.69 26.48
N VAL A 151 -60.39 -23.66 26.79
CA VAL A 151 -61.71 -23.41 26.19
C VAL A 151 -61.62 -22.76 24.78
N SER A 152 -60.65 -21.87 24.54
CA SER A 152 -60.47 -21.23 23.21
C SER A 152 -59.90 -22.19 22.17
N ARG A 153 -59.28 -23.29 22.60
CA ARG A 153 -58.80 -24.37 21.68
C ARG A 153 -59.96 -25.22 21.09
N LEU A 154 -61.17 -25.17 21.68
CA LEU A 154 -62.29 -25.98 21.24
C LEU A 154 -63.25 -25.27 20.26
N VAL A 155 -63.36 -23.94 20.28
CA VAL A 155 -64.40 -23.20 19.60
C VAL A 155 -63.93 -21.91 18.90
N GLY A 156 -62.67 -21.53 19.04
CA GLY A 156 -62.15 -20.25 18.49
C GLY A 156 -61.45 -20.41 17.14
N SER A 157 -61.74 -19.54 16.19
CA SER A 157 -60.90 -19.34 14.99
C SER A 157 -59.86 -18.24 15.31
N ARG A 158 -58.62 -18.50 14.97
CA ARG A 158 -57.49 -17.60 15.24
C ARG A 158 -56.60 -17.48 14.01
N SER A 159 -56.38 -16.27 13.54
CA SER A 159 -55.38 -15.99 12.51
C SER A 159 -54.05 -15.66 13.16
N VAL A 160 -52.99 -16.31 12.75
CA VAL A 160 -51.60 -16.01 13.17
C VAL A 160 -50.90 -15.39 11.96
N GLU A 161 -50.24 -14.27 12.21
CA GLU A 161 -49.44 -13.61 11.18
C GLU A 161 -48.18 -14.44 10.87
N PRO A 162 -47.83 -14.59 9.60
CA PRO A 162 -46.63 -15.33 9.22
C PRO A 162 -45.37 -14.57 9.64
N VAL A 163 -44.36 -15.31 10.07
CA VAL A 163 -43.05 -14.77 10.35
C VAL A 163 -42.34 -14.51 9.02
N VAL A 164 -42.10 -13.22 8.72
CA VAL A 164 -41.45 -12.80 7.48
C VAL A 164 -39.98 -12.54 7.73
N THR A 165 -39.12 -13.10 6.90
CA THR A 165 -37.70 -12.84 6.82
C THR A 165 -37.36 -11.90 5.66
N VAL A 166 -36.25 -11.20 5.74
CA VAL A 166 -35.71 -10.36 4.66
C VAL A 166 -34.18 -10.36 4.79
N ASP A 167 -33.47 -10.38 3.67
CA ASP A 167 -32.05 -10.19 3.64
C ASP A 167 -31.75 -8.69 3.77
N GLN A 168 -31.37 -8.26 4.98
CA GLN A 168 -31.12 -6.84 5.29
C GLN A 168 -30.02 -6.23 4.41
N ALA A 169 -29.00 -7.01 4.01
CA ALA A 169 -27.93 -6.52 3.16
C ALA A 169 -28.43 -6.24 1.74
N LYS A 170 -29.19 -7.16 1.16
CA LYS A 170 -29.79 -7.01 -0.17
C LYS A 170 -30.85 -5.91 -0.17
N LEU A 171 -31.73 -5.88 0.85
CA LEU A 171 -32.73 -4.82 1.00
C LEU A 171 -32.05 -3.45 1.08
N GLY A 172 -31.07 -3.29 1.96
CA GLY A 172 -30.33 -2.04 2.10
C GLY A 172 -29.63 -1.61 0.82
N ALA A 173 -29.07 -2.55 0.05
CA ALA A 173 -28.45 -2.25 -1.24
C ALA A 173 -29.50 -1.80 -2.29
N ALA A 174 -30.64 -2.50 -2.37
CA ALA A 174 -31.73 -2.15 -3.29
C ALA A 174 -32.31 -0.75 -2.96
N LEU A 175 -32.61 -0.50 -1.69
CA LEU A 175 -33.16 0.78 -1.26
C LEU A 175 -32.18 1.95 -1.43
N ARG A 176 -30.87 1.74 -1.19
CA ARG A 176 -29.84 2.76 -1.51
C ARG A 176 -29.81 3.10 -3.00
N LYS A 177 -29.98 2.12 -3.87
CA LYS A 177 -30.07 2.35 -5.32
C LYS A 177 -31.30 3.21 -5.68
N VAL A 178 -32.44 2.98 -5.03
CA VAL A 178 -33.65 3.81 -5.19
C VAL A 178 -33.43 5.22 -4.66
N MET A 179 -32.82 5.35 -3.48
CA MET A 179 -32.51 6.63 -2.87
C MET A 179 -31.62 7.51 -3.75
N GLY A 180 -30.65 6.91 -4.43
CA GLY A 180 -29.77 7.60 -5.38
C GLY A 180 -29.12 8.86 -4.78
N ALA A 181 -29.20 9.97 -5.51
CA ALA A 181 -28.65 11.26 -5.11
C ALA A 181 -29.36 11.93 -3.90
N GLN A 182 -30.47 11.42 -3.43
CA GLN A 182 -31.13 11.93 -2.20
C GLN A 182 -30.35 11.51 -0.93
N GLY A 183 -29.57 10.44 -1.03
CA GLY A 183 -28.62 10.08 0.02
C GLY A 183 -27.52 11.11 0.14
N ARG A 184 -27.14 11.43 1.35
CA ARG A 184 -26.06 12.37 1.65
C ARG A 184 -25.06 11.70 2.57
N GLU A 185 -23.78 11.71 2.15
CA GLU A 185 -22.69 11.19 2.98
C GLU A 185 -22.43 12.12 4.18
N MET A 186 -21.93 11.53 5.24
CA MET A 186 -21.50 12.25 6.42
C MET A 186 -20.29 13.12 6.10
N THR A 187 -20.35 14.41 6.44
CA THR A 187 -19.16 15.26 6.44
C THR A 187 -18.48 15.13 7.79
N MET A 188 -17.31 14.49 7.81
CA MET A 188 -16.53 14.37 9.03
C MET A 188 -15.97 15.71 9.48
N PRO A 189 -15.96 16.01 10.78
CA PRO A 189 -15.34 17.21 11.30
C PRO A 189 -13.83 17.17 11.06
N ALA A 190 -13.24 18.35 10.80
CA ALA A 190 -11.80 18.49 10.66
C ALA A 190 -11.37 19.91 10.99
N ILE A 191 -10.08 20.09 11.30
CA ILE A 191 -9.44 21.41 11.36
C ILE A 191 -8.27 21.38 10.39
N ILE A 192 -8.33 22.25 9.40
CA ILE A 192 -7.30 22.39 8.35
C ILE A 192 -6.51 23.68 8.55
N TRP A 193 -5.30 23.71 8.03
CA TRP A 193 -4.40 24.85 8.16
C TRP A 193 -4.27 25.63 6.86
N THR A 194 -4.39 26.97 6.95
CA THR A 194 -3.96 27.88 5.88
C THR A 194 -2.83 28.72 6.45
N GLY A 195 -1.57 28.38 6.10
CA GLY A 195 -0.42 28.91 6.81
C GLY A 195 -0.45 28.49 8.29
N THR A 196 -0.56 29.46 9.20
CA THR A 196 -0.73 29.24 10.66
C THR A 196 -2.16 29.47 11.14
N THR A 197 -3.12 29.69 10.23
CA THR A 197 -4.51 29.95 10.62
C THR A 197 -5.32 28.64 10.56
N PRO A 198 -5.91 28.18 11.68
CA PRO A 198 -6.79 27.02 11.69
C PRO A 198 -8.16 27.39 11.12
N LYS A 199 -8.68 26.54 10.23
CA LYS A 199 -10.02 26.69 9.62
C LYS A 199 -10.86 25.47 9.95
N PRO A 200 -12.10 25.64 10.44
CA PRO A 200 -13.00 24.54 10.72
C PRO A 200 -13.54 23.90 9.44
N VAL A 201 -13.68 22.59 9.45
CA VAL A 201 -14.60 21.82 8.61
C VAL A 201 -15.67 21.30 9.56
N TYR A 202 -16.88 21.90 9.48
CA TYR A 202 -17.96 21.54 10.36
C TYR A 202 -18.62 20.23 9.95
N PRO A 203 -19.06 19.41 10.93
CA PRO A 203 -19.78 18.18 10.67
C PRO A 203 -21.11 18.46 9.99
N LYS A 204 -21.50 17.56 9.08
CA LYS A 204 -22.85 17.50 8.51
C LYS A 204 -23.35 16.06 8.61
N PRO A 205 -24.66 15.85 8.88
CA PRO A 205 -25.17 14.50 9.01
C PRO A 205 -25.20 13.78 7.68
N ALA A 206 -25.04 12.47 7.71
CA ALA A 206 -25.47 11.62 6.65
C ALA A 206 -26.99 11.53 6.65
N LEU A 207 -27.61 11.54 5.49
CA LEU A 207 -28.99 11.13 5.32
C LEU A 207 -28.96 9.73 4.73
N THR A 208 -29.38 8.75 5.51
CA THR A 208 -29.32 7.34 5.15
C THR A 208 -30.63 6.63 5.48
N ILE A 209 -30.77 5.41 5.03
CA ILE A 209 -31.93 4.57 5.30
C ILE A 209 -31.81 4.04 6.73
N ASP A 210 -32.91 4.16 7.49
CA ASP A 210 -33.09 3.39 8.72
C ASP A 210 -33.32 1.92 8.32
N THR A 211 -32.27 1.10 8.43
CA THR A 211 -32.31 -0.30 7.97
C THR A 211 -33.33 -1.17 8.70
N ASP A 212 -33.49 -0.94 10.00
CA ASP A 212 -34.41 -1.72 10.82
C ASP A 212 -35.86 -1.27 10.58
N GLY A 213 -36.09 0.02 10.57
CA GLY A 213 -37.38 0.59 10.19
C GLY A 213 -37.78 0.24 8.76
N ALA A 214 -36.83 0.28 7.83
CA ALA A 214 -37.07 -0.14 6.45
C ALA A 214 -37.48 -1.62 6.35
N ALA A 215 -36.80 -2.51 7.07
CA ALA A 215 -37.15 -3.93 7.09
C ALA A 215 -38.54 -4.15 7.68
N ALA A 216 -38.90 -3.42 8.74
CA ALA A 216 -40.22 -3.53 9.36
C ALA A 216 -41.34 -3.09 8.40
N VAL A 217 -41.25 -1.90 7.78
CA VAL A 217 -42.28 -1.38 6.88
C VAL A 217 -42.39 -2.19 5.60
N VAL A 218 -41.24 -2.67 5.07
CA VAL A 218 -41.25 -3.53 3.85
C VAL A 218 -41.88 -4.88 4.12
N LYS A 219 -41.62 -5.52 5.25
CA LYS A 219 -42.27 -6.78 5.64
C LYS A 219 -43.80 -6.61 5.80
N ALA A 220 -44.22 -5.56 6.51
CA ALA A 220 -45.64 -5.28 6.72
C ALA A 220 -46.35 -4.92 5.41
N GLY A 221 -45.80 -4.03 4.59
CA GLY A 221 -46.38 -3.66 3.31
C GLY A 221 -46.42 -4.79 2.31
N TRP A 222 -45.44 -5.72 2.33
CA TRP A 222 -45.47 -6.89 1.46
C TRP A 222 -46.61 -7.84 1.76
N LEU A 223 -46.89 -8.11 3.04
CA LEU A 223 -48.02 -8.94 3.44
C LEU A 223 -49.39 -8.30 3.14
N ALA A 224 -49.47 -6.98 3.31
CA ALA A 224 -50.68 -6.22 3.03
C ALA A 224 -50.87 -5.90 1.55
N ALA A 225 -49.85 -6.13 0.69
CA ALA A 225 -49.78 -5.69 -0.70
C ALA A 225 -50.00 -4.17 -0.86
N GLU A 226 -49.48 -3.38 0.11
CA GLU A 226 -49.62 -1.92 0.14
C GLU A 226 -48.30 -1.22 -0.17
N PRO A 227 -48.33 -0.04 -0.85
CA PRO A 227 -47.14 0.77 -1.07
C PRO A 227 -46.51 1.22 0.26
N VAL A 228 -45.18 1.18 0.35
CA VAL A 228 -44.45 1.57 1.58
C VAL A 228 -43.58 2.79 1.36
N THR A 229 -43.52 3.63 2.40
CA THR A 229 -42.56 4.71 2.50
C THR A 229 -41.46 4.29 3.47
N VAL A 230 -40.21 4.25 2.96
CA VAL A 230 -39.05 3.82 3.73
C VAL A 230 -38.56 4.98 4.59
N PRO A 231 -38.40 4.79 5.92
CA PRO A 231 -37.91 5.84 6.80
C PRO A 231 -36.44 6.14 6.53
N LEU A 232 -36.10 7.43 6.55
CA LEU A 232 -34.73 7.93 6.50
C LEU A 232 -34.32 8.44 7.87
N VAL A 233 -33.03 8.34 8.16
CA VAL A 233 -32.43 8.80 9.41
C VAL A 233 -31.23 9.70 9.14
N GLU A 234 -31.10 10.75 9.92
CA GLU A 234 -29.90 11.56 9.96
C GLU A 234 -28.92 10.97 10.97
N LYS A 235 -27.72 10.62 10.51
CA LYS A 235 -26.62 10.15 11.35
C LYS A 235 -25.57 11.25 11.42
N TRP A 236 -25.38 11.79 12.62
CA TRP A 236 -24.41 12.85 12.90
C TRP A 236 -23.05 12.27 13.30
N PRO A 237 -21.93 12.95 12.94
CA PRO A 237 -20.63 12.70 13.55
C PRO A 237 -20.68 12.93 15.07
N ALA A 238 -19.82 12.24 15.81
CA ALA A 238 -19.77 12.36 17.27
C ALA A 238 -19.33 13.75 17.74
N THR A 239 -18.42 14.41 17.01
CA THR A 239 -17.97 15.77 17.33
C THR A 239 -18.94 16.80 16.76
N THR A 240 -19.48 17.66 17.61
CA THR A 240 -20.39 18.72 17.21
C THR A 240 -19.64 19.93 16.63
N ARG A 241 -20.41 20.90 16.12
CA ARG A 241 -19.88 22.19 15.65
C ARG A 241 -19.19 22.95 16.78
N GLU A 242 -19.86 23.03 17.91
CA GLU A 242 -19.39 23.72 19.13
C GLU A 242 -18.09 23.11 19.63
N GLU A 243 -17.96 21.78 19.53
CA GLU A 243 -16.75 21.06 19.91
C GLU A 243 -15.58 21.38 18.95
N VAL A 244 -15.83 21.50 17.65
CA VAL A 244 -14.81 21.96 16.68
C VAL A 244 -14.33 23.36 17.02
N ASP A 245 -15.27 24.29 17.31
CA ASP A 245 -14.96 25.67 17.68
C ASP A 245 -14.17 25.72 18.99
N ARG A 246 -14.53 24.89 19.97
CA ARG A 246 -13.82 24.76 21.25
C ARG A 246 -12.37 24.27 21.03
N ILE A 247 -12.18 23.23 20.25
CA ILE A 247 -10.83 22.70 19.92
C ILE A 247 -9.97 23.76 19.22
N ILE A 248 -10.59 24.57 18.34
CA ILE A 248 -9.87 25.68 17.69
C ILE A 248 -9.46 26.73 18.72
N ALA A 249 -10.35 27.11 19.63
CA ALA A 249 -10.09 28.15 20.62
C ALA A 249 -9.06 27.70 21.67
N GLU A 250 -9.22 26.50 22.20
CA GLU A 250 -8.41 26.00 23.33
C GLU A 250 -7.09 25.34 22.90
N LEU A 251 -6.99 24.81 21.67
CA LEU A 251 -5.79 24.12 21.23
C LEU A 251 -5.20 24.70 19.95
N ALA A 252 -5.98 24.77 18.84
CA ALA A 252 -5.36 25.05 17.54
C ALA A 252 -4.78 26.46 17.42
N ARG A 253 -5.48 27.48 17.91
CA ARG A 253 -4.99 28.87 17.93
C ARG A 253 -3.82 29.05 18.92
N PRO A 254 -3.92 28.62 20.19
CA PRO A 254 -2.79 28.69 21.12
C PRO A 254 -1.57 27.94 20.64
N ALA A 255 -1.75 26.79 19.97
CA ALA A 255 -0.65 25.98 19.47
C ALA A 255 0.35 26.77 18.61
N VAL A 256 -0.15 27.66 17.76
CA VAL A 256 0.65 28.45 16.82
C VAL A 256 0.88 29.90 17.24
N ALA A 257 0.43 30.29 18.44
CA ALA A 257 0.62 31.65 18.95
C ALA A 257 2.09 31.98 19.26
N ALA A 258 2.87 30.98 19.65
CA ALA A 258 4.28 31.12 19.98
C ALA A 258 5.07 29.87 19.60
N PRO A 259 6.40 29.94 19.42
CA PRO A 259 7.23 28.77 19.19
C PRO A 259 7.29 27.85 20.41
N VAL A 260 7.71 26.60 20.19
CA VAL A 260 8.06 25.63 21.24
C VAL A 260 9.55 25.39 21.18
N THR A 261 10.21 25.34 22.35
CA THR A 261 11.63 24.95 22.46
C THR A 261 11.69 23.43 22.67
N LEU A 262 12.36 22.72 21.78
CA LEU A 262 12.67 21.32 21.93
C LEU A 262 14.11 21.19 22.42
N THR A 263 14.33 20.52 23.53
CA THR A 263 15.64 20.29 24.14
C THR A 263 15.99 18.82 24.16
N THR A 264 17.28 18.51 24.03
CA THR A 264 17.87 17.18 24.24
C THR A 264 19.18 17.36 25.01
N ASP A 265 19.87 16.27 25.33
CA ASP A 265 21.26 16.33 25.83
C ASP A 265 22.27 16.88 24.79
N GLY A 266 21.92 16.89 23.52
CA GLY A 266 22.72 17.45 22.41
C GLY A 266 22.46 18.92 22.12
N GLY A 267 21.55 19.60 22.84
CA GLY A 267 21.25 21.02 22.64
C GLY A 267 19.75 21.32 22.55
N SER A 268 19.42 22.41 21.87
CA SER A 268 18.02 22.84 21.70
C SER A 268 17.74 23.31 20.28
N VAL A 269 16.48 23.18 19.87
CA VAL A 269 15.96 23.71 18.62
C VAL A 269 14.60 24.39 18.85
N THR A 270 14.38 25.48 18.14
CA THR A 270 13.09 26.17 18.14
C THR A 270 12.17 25.57 17.09
N VAL A 271 11.00 25.13 17.50
CA VAL A 271 9.89 24.70 16.63
C VAL A 271 9.00 25.90 16.35
N PRO A 272 9.09 26.52 15.17
CA PRO A 272 8.32 27.72 14.87
C PRO A 272 6.83 27.39 14.63
N PRO A 273 5.92 28.38 14.79
CA PRO A 273 4.48 28.21 14.54
C PRO A 273 4.14 27.54 13.21
N ALA A 274 4.86 27.87 12.16
CA ALA A 274 4.64 27.24 10.83
C ALA A 274 4.95 25.73 10.83
N ALA A 275 5.97 25.27 11.57
CA ALA A 275 6.27 23.85 11.71
C ALA A 275 5.23 23.14 12.57
N ILE A 276 4.72 23.81 13.61
CA ILE A 276 3.62 23.31 14.44
C ILE A 276 2.36 23.11 13.58
N ALA A 277 1.94 24.11 12.81
CA ALA A 277 0.77 24.03 11.94
C ALA A 277 0.91 22.90 10.89
N ARG A 278 2.12 22.70 10.35
CA ARG A 278 2.38 21.62 9.39
C ARG A 278 2.31 20.22 10.01
N SER A 279 2.57 20.10 11.30
CA SER A 279 2.64 18.82 12.01
C SER A 279 1.42 18.51 12.87
N LEU A 280 0.71 19.51 13.40
CA LEU A 280 -0.50 19.30 14.19
C LEU A 280 -1.67 18.93 13.27
N ARG A 281 -2.19 17.73 13.48
CA ARG A 281 -3.29 17.14 12.71
C ARG A 281 -4.50 16.92 13.58
N PHE A 282 -5.65 17.07 12.96
CA PHE A 282 -6.94 16.77 13.54
C PHE A 282 -7.64 15.79 12.63
N SER A 283 -7.86 14.58 13.10
CA SER A 283 -8.51 13.51 12.35
C SER A 283 -9.72 12.98 13.08
N ALA A 284 -10.81 12.80 12.37
CA ALA A 284 -11.99 12.12 12.88
C ALA A 284 -11.85 10.60 12.65
N ASP A 285 -12.34 9.82 13.63
CA ASP A 285 -12.56 8.39 13.46
C ASP A 285 -13.86 8.10 12.69
N ASP A 286 -14.20 6.82 12.51
CA ASP A 286 -15.42 6.41 11.79
C ASP A 286 -16.72 6.90 12.45
N ALA A 287 -16.69 7.17 13.76
CA ALA A 287 -17.79 7.76 14.50
C ALA A 287 -17.84 9.29 14.38
N GLY A 288 -16.81 9.91 13.82
CA GLY A 288 -16.67 11.35 13.71
C GLY A 288 -16.10 12.02 14.97
N THR A 289 -15.41 11.27 15.83
CA THR A 289 -14.71 11.85 17.00
C THR A 289 -13.41 12.49 16.56
N LEU A 290 -13.30 13.81 16.70
CA LEU A 290 -12.14 14.58 16.26
C LEU A 290 -11.02 14.53 17.32
N THR A 291 -9.87 13.99 16.95
CA THR A 291 -8.72 13.89 17.86
C THR A 291 -7.50 14.66 17.33
N PRO A 292 -6.82 15.45 18.20
CA PRO A 292 -5.58 16.11 17.84
C PRO A 292 -4.39 15.14 17.94
N LYS A 293 -3.46 15.24 16.99
CA LYS A 293 -2.22 14.47 16.97
C LYS A 293 -1.09 15.29 16.37
N VAL A 294 0.10 15.24 16.97
CA VAL A 294 1.32 15.77 16.34
C VAL A 294 1.95 14.68 15.48
N ASP A 295 2.01 14.91 14.17
CA ASP A 295 2.72 14.07 13.21
C ASP A 295 4.21 14.41 13.24
N VAL A 296 4.99 13.61 13.97
CA VAL A 296 6.43 13.83 14.15
C VAL A 296 7.22 13.70 12.84
N LYS A 297 6.73 12.89 11.88
CA LYS A 297 7.38 12.78 10.56
C LYS A 297 7.28 14.10 9.79
N ARG A 298 6.09 14.71 9.80
CA ARG A 298 5.90 16.04 9.19
C ARG A 298 6.63 17.15 9.94
N LEU A 299 6.72 17.04 11.28
CA LEU A 299 7.51 17.96 12.08
C LEU A 299 9.00 17.88 11.69
N ARG A 300 9.54 16.67 11.56
CA ARG A 300 10.91 16.42 11.11
C ARG A 300 11.18 17.06 9.74
N THR A 301 10.27 16.81 8.78
CA THR A 301 10.37 17.44 7.45
C THR A 301 10.32 18.98 7.53
N ALA A 302 9.48 19.55 8.41
CA ALA A 302 9.33 20.99 8.54
C ALA A 302 10.54 21.66 9.23
N LEU A 303 11.25 20.94 10.10
CA LEU A 303 12.44 21.42 10.79
C LEU A 303 13.73 21.18 10.00
N GLY A 304 13.72 20.19 9.08
CA GLY A 304 14.91 19.82 8.29
C GLY A 304 16.13 19.56 9.17
N ASP A 305 17.29 20.09 8.76
CA ASP A 305 18.58 19.90 9.43
C ASP A 305 18.64 20.44 10.87
N LYS A 306 17.64 21.24 11.29
CA LYS A 306 17.63 21.75 12.67
C LYS A 306 17.40 20.64 13.68
N LEU A 307 16.56 19.64 13.33
CA LEU A 307 16.32 18.49 14.20
C LEU A 307 17.48 17.48 14.15
N THR A 308 18.06 17.28 12.97
CA THR A 308 19.21 16.34 12.81
C THR A 308 20.44 16.79 13.58
N LYS A 309 20.60 18.09 13.85
CA LYS A 309 21.68 18.61 14.73
C LYS A 309 21.57 18.14 16.18
N LEU A 310 20.40 17.75 16.63
CA LEU A 310 20.16 17.19 17.97
C LEU A 310 20.35 15.67 18.01
N GLU A 311 20.52 15.05 16.87
CA GLU A 311 20.60 13.61 16.68
C GLU A 311 22.00 13.19 16.26
N VAL A 312 22.29 11.92 16.42
CA VAL A 312 23.47 11.28 15.85
C VAL A 312 22.97 10.25 14.86
N GLU A 313 23.24 10.47 13.58
CA GLU A 313 22.83 9.50 12.56
C GLU A 313 23.57 8.18 12.75
N PRO A 314 22.88 7.03 12.63
CA PRO A 314 23.53 5.73 12.60
C PRO A 314 24.41 5.64 11.35
N ARG A 315 25.51 4.92 11.48
CA ARG A 315 26.39 4.62 10.36
C ARG A 315 26.39 3.12 10.12
N ASP A 316 26.11 2.73 8.91
CA ASP A 316 26.14 1.35 8.49
C ASP A 316 27.55 0.75 8.51
N ALA A 317 27.63 -0.56 8.73
CA ALA A 317 28.84 -1.31 8.46
C ALA A 317 29.13 -1.26 6.95
N GLY A 318 30.40 -1.13 6.63
CA GLY A 318 30.88 -1.07 5.24
C GLY A 318 32.08 -1.98 5.02
N LEU A 319 32.54 -2.02 3.79
CA LEU A 319 33.77 -2.68 3.40
C LEU A 319 34.71 -1.68 2.71
N THR A 320 35.98 -1.78 3.01
CA THR A 320 37.04 -1.16 2.23
C THR A 320 38.06 -2.20 1.84
N ILE A 321 38.82 -1.95 0.79
CA ILE A 321 39.88 -2.85 0.37
C ILE A 321 41.22 -2.35 0.93
N SER A 322 41.87 -3.20 1.72
CA SER A 322 43.17 -2.90 2.32
C SER A 322 44.09 -4.10 2.20
N GLY A 323 45.27 -3.89 1.63
CA GLY A 323 46.20 -4.99 1.38
C GLY A 323 45.68 -6.07 0.45
N GLY A 324 44.78 -5.73 -0.51
CA GLY A 324 44.17 -6.65 -1.44
C GLY A 324 43.14 -7.60 -0.82
N LYS A 325 42.54 -7.24 0.33
CA LYS A 325 41.49 -8.00 1.01
C LYS A 325 40.38 -7.07 1.52
N PRO A 326 39.13 -7.54 1.57
CA PRO A 326 38.04 -6.81 2.21
C PRO A 326 38.30 -6.64 3.72
N LYS A 327 38.19 -5.42 4.20
CA LYS A 327 38.27 -5.05 5.61
C LYS A 327 36.97 -4.39 6.02
N VAL A 328 36.37 -4.86 7.12
CA VAL A 328 35.12 -4.33 7.65
C VAL A 328 35.35 -2.96 8.25
N LEU A 329 34.53 -2.01 7.88
CA LEU A 329 34.33 -0.73 8.57
C LEU A 329 33.16 -0.93 9.54
N PRO A 330 33.38 -0.74 10.87
CA PRO A 330 32.34 -1.04 11.83
C PRO A 330 31.15 -0.10 11.71
N SER A 331 29.97 -0.63 11.94
CA SER A 331 28.75 0.14 12.11
C SER A 331 28.81 0.99 13.38
N LYS A 332 27.99 2.01 13.45
CA LYS A 332 27.85 2.82 14.66
C LYS A 332 26.37 3.12 14.88
N ALA A 333 25.85 2.74 16.04
CA ALA A 333 24.52 3.14 16.44
C ALA A 333 24.40 4.67 16.52
N GLY A 334 23.32 5.19 16.00
CA GLY A 334 22.94 6.58 16.15
C GLY A 334 22.09 6.80 17.40
N ARG A 335 21.62 8.03 17.57
CA ARG A 335 20.63 8.41 18.58
C ARG A 335 19.63 9.35 17.93
N GLN A 336 18.36 8.99 17.94
CA GLN A 336 17.30 9.76 17.32
C GLN A 336 16.19 10.09 18.32
N VAL A 337 15.53 11.21 18.11
CA VAL A 337 14.39 11.62 18.93
C VAL A 337 13.31 10.56 18.90
N ASP A 338 12.86 10.14 20.10
CA ASP A 338 11.74 9.22 20.23
C ASP A 338 10.44 9.85 19.73
N ALA A 339 10.06 9.51 18.50
CA ALA A 339 8.85 10.03 17.87
C ALA A 339 7.56 9.64 18.62
N ALA A 340 7.55 8.50 19.32
CA ALA A 340 6.39 8.06 20.07
C ALA A 340 6.17 8.91 21.33
N ALA A 341 7.25 9.30 22.01
CA ALA A 341 7.19 10.16 23.19
C ALA A 341 7.03 11.65 22.82
N LEU A 342 7.70 12.11 21.75
CA LEU A 342 7.71 13.52 21.36
C LEU A 342 6.33 14.05 20.97
N GLY A 343 5.52 13.28 20.23
CA GLY A 343 4.20 13.71 19.76
C GLY A 343 3.27 14.12 20.90
N PRO A 344 3.00 13.23 21.87
CA PRO A 344 2.21 13.54 23.07
C PRO A 344 2.81 14.67 23.92
N ALA A 345 4.14 14.69 24.11
CA ALA A 345 4.80 15.74 24.90
C ALA A 345 4.64 17.13 24.26
N LEU A 346 4.75 17.25 22.95
CA LEU A 346 4.45 18.48 22.24
C LEU A 346 2.99 18.86 22.40
N LEU A 347 2.07 17.93 22.17
CA LEU A 347 0.63 18.19 22.28
C LEU A 347 0.26 18.76 23.65
N ALA A 348 0.89 18.31 24.73
CA ALA A 348 0.67 18.76 26.10
C ALA A 348 1.09 20.22 26.36
N VAL A 349 2.06 20.76 25.60
CA VAL A 349 2.55 22.13 25.78
C VAL A 349 1.97 23.11 24.76
N LEU A 350 1.38 22.62 23.65
CA LEU A 350 0.82 23.48 22.61
C LEU A 350 -0.26 24.45 23.09
N PRO A 351 -1.18 24.10 24.02
CA PRO A 351 -2.18 25.04 24.55
C PRO A 351 -1.61 26.12 25.49
N LYS A 352 -0.40 25.90 26.01
CA LYS A 352 0.18 26.78 27.04
C LYS A 352 0.67 28.10 26.46
N THR A 353 0.51 29.18 27.21
CA THR A 353 1.07 30.51 26.90
C THR A 353 2.52 30.65 27.33
N GLU A 354 2.90 29.97 28.43
CA GLU A 354 4.25 29.96 29.01
C GLU A 354 4.75 28.54 29.21
N GLY A 355 6.06 28.38 29.46
CA GLY A 355 6.66 27.07 29.67
C GLY A 355 6.60 26.15 28.45
N ARG A 356 6.66 26.71 27.25
CA ARG A 356 6.58 25.97 25.97
C ARG A 356 7.92 25.30 25.63
N THR A 357 8.38 24.44 26.56
CA THR A 357 9.59 23.66 26.39
C THR A 357 9.29 22.18 26.53
N VAL A 358 9.83 21.38 25.65
CA VAL A 358 9.74 19.92 25.66
C VAL A 358 11.13 19.34 25.68
N THR A 359 11.44 18.52 26.66
CA THR A 359 12.64 17.67 26.64
C THR A 359 12.33 16.40 25.86
N ALA A 360 13.00 16.22 24.72
CA ALA A 360 12.86 15.03 23.91
C ALA A 360 13.89 13.99 24.31
N GLU A 361 13.44 12.78 24.53
CA GLU A 361 14.31 11.63 24.76
C GLU A 361 14.94 11.18 23.44
N LEU A 362 16.23 10.85 23.49
CA LEU A 362 16.95 10.24 22.38
C LEU A 362 17.03 8.72 22.60
N LYS A 363 16.48 7.96 21.66
CA LYS A 363 16.61 6.50 21.60
C LYS A 363 17.75 6.08 20.69
N PRO A 364 18.42 4.94 20.99
CA PRO A 364 19.37 4.35 20.06
C PRO A 364 18.69 4.09 18.70
N ALA A 365 19.34 4.54 17.63
CA ALA A 365 18.95 4.24 16.25
C ALA A 365 19.95 3.21 15.71
N ALA A 366 19.45 2.03 15.39
CA ALA A 366 20.28 0.98 14.81
C ALA A 366 20.69 1.34 13.38
N PRO A 367 21.90 0.97 12.94
CA PRO A 367 22.27 1.02 11.54
C PRO A 367 21.41 0.06 10.73
N GLU A 368 21.21 0.36 9.45
CA GLU A 368 20.46 -0.51 8.53
C GLU A 368 21.26 -1.76 8.15
N LEU A 369 22.60 -1.67 8.21
CA LEU A 369 23.52 -2.77 7.93
C LEU A 369 24.51 -2.90 9.09
N THR A 370 24.42 -4.01 9.81
CA THR A 370 25.36 -4.40 10.86
C THR A 370 26.52 -5.21 10.29
N GLU A 371 27.61 -5.37 11.07
CA GLU A 371 28.73 -6.25 10.70
C GLU A 371 28.29 -7.69 10.48
N ALA A 372 27.32 -8.16 11.27
CA ALA A 372 26.78 -9.51 11.15
C ALA A 372 25.99 -9.71 9.84
N GLU A 373 25.24 -8.71 9.43
CA GLU A 373 24.53 -8.72 8.14
C GLU A 373 25.49 -8.56 6.96
N LEU A 374 26.48 -7.68 7.09
CA LEU A 374 27.52 -7.50 6.10
C LEU A 374 28.31 -8.80 5.87
N ALA A 375 28.63 -9.52 6.95
CA ALA A 375 29.32 -10.82 6.86
C ALA A 375 28.51 -11.86 6.09
N LYS A 376 27.16 -11.84 6.19
CA LYS A 376 26.28 -12.74 5.44
C LYS A 376 26.30 -12.48 3.94
N LEU A 377 26.70 -11.28 3.50
CA LEU A 377 26.85 -10.96 2.09
C LEU A 377 27.96 -11.77 1.42
N GLY A 378 28.89 -12.34 2.18
CA GLY A 378 29.88 -13.29 1.69
C GLY A 378 30.87 -12.69 0.66
N ILE A 379 31.23 -11.41 0.80
CA ILE A 379 32.22 -10.74 -0.08
C ILE A 379 33.63 -11.12 0.37
N LYS A 380 34.35 -11.91 -0.46
CA LYS A 380 35.63 -12.52 -0.06
C LYS A 380 36.79 -12.17 -0.96
N GLU A 381 36.56 -11.99 -2.24
CA GLU A 381 37.63 -11.90 -3.26
C GLU A 381 37.24 -10.97 -4.40
N ARG A 382 38.24 -10.52 -5.15
CA ARG A 382 38.04 -9.75 -6.36
C ARG A 382 37.63 -10.68 -7.51
N VAL A 383 36.39 -10.58 -7.99
CA VAL A 383 35.85 -11.43 -9.05
C VAL A 383 36.12 -10.91 -10.46
N SER A 384 36.28 -9.58 -10.58
CA SER A 384 36.67 -8.93 -11.84
C SER A 384 37.34 -7.60 -11.59
N THR A 385 38.03 -7.10 -12.60
CA THR A 385 38.60 -5.75 -12.63
C THR A 385 38.67 -5.24 -14.06
N PHE A 386 38.47 -3.96 -14.26
CA PHE A 386 38.65 -3.34 -15.57
C PHE A 386 39.26 -1.95 -15.42
N THR A 387 40.14 -1.59 -16.37
CA THR A 387 40.86 -0.31 -16.37
C THR A 387 40.70 0.39 -17.70
N THR A 388 40.43 1.68 -17.68
CA THR A 388 40.54 2.53 -18.87
C THR A 388 41.52 3.67 -18.62
N HIS A 389 42.14 4.15 -19.72
CA HIS A 389 43.18 5.18 -19.66
C HIS A 389 42.65 6.53 -20.16
N PHE A 390 43.12 7.59 -19.56
CA PHE A 390 42.83 8.96 -19.96
C PHE A 390 44.12 9.78 -20.04
N THR A 391 44.09 10.83 -20.84
CA THR A 391 45.20 11.79 -21.02
C THR A 391 44.90 13.08 -20.27
N GLY A 392 45.91 13.95 -20.13
CA GLY A 392 45.77 15.27 -19.53
C GLY A 392 46.01 15.33 -18.03
N GLY A 393 46.35 14.19 -17.38
CA GLY A 393 46.64 14.14 -15.95
C GLY A 393 45.46 14.53 -15.06
N LEU A 394 45.66 14.59 -13.76
CA LEU A 394 44.58 14.93 -12.79
C LEU A 394 44.21 16.43 -12.76
N SER A 395 44.97 17.29 -13.42
CA SER A 395 44.61 18.71 -13.59
C SER A 395 43.55 18.97 -14.65
N SER A 396 43.39 18.04 -15.59
CA SER A 396 42.35 18.13 -16.63
C SER A 396 40.95 18.06 -16.03
N PRO A 397 40.02 19.01 -16.36
CA PRO A 397 38.64 18.94 -15.93
C PRO A 397 37.92 17.59 -16.24
N ARG A 398 38.23 17.04 -17.43
CA ARG A 398 37.73 15.74 -17.84
C ARG A 398 38.16 14.59 -16.91
N SER A 399 39.44 14.57 -16.55
CA SER A 399 39.99 13.57 -15.62
C SER A 399 39.41 13.73 -14.22
N GLN A 400 39.21 14.99 -13.78
CA GLN A 400 38.59 15.30 -12.49
C GLN A 400 37.15 14.79 -12.43
N ASN A 401 36.37 14.93 -13.51
CA ASN A 401 34.99 14.39 -13.60
C ASN A 401 34.99 12.85 -13.53
N ILE A 402 35.92 12.18 -14.21
CA ILE A 402 36.07 10.72 -14.17
C ILE A 402 36.36 10.24 -12.73
N VAL A 403 37.34 10.87 -12.09
CA VAL A 403 37.77 10.54 -10.72
C VAL A 403 36.67 10.89 -9.71
N ARG A 404 35.92 11.98 -9.91
CA ARG A 404 34.78 12.35 -9.06
C ARG A 404 33.71 11.28 -9.09
N ALA A 405 33.27 10.86 -10.28
CA ALA A 405 32.28 9.80 -10.43
C ALA A 405 32.74 8.46 -9.83
N ALA A 406 34.03 8.16 -9.94
CA ALA A 406 34.62 6.98 -9.30
C ALA A 406 34.54 7.06 -7.76
N LYS A 407 34.90 8.19 -7.18
CA LYS A 407 34.81 8.42 -5.72
C LYS A 407 33.39 8.37 -5.19
N ASP A 408 32.42 8.84 -5.97
CA ASP A 408 31.01 8.81 -5.59
C ASP A 408 30.47 7.37 -5.54
N VAL A 409 31.07 6.42 -6.27
CA VAL A 409 30.65 5.01 -6.35
C VAL A 409 31.53 4.08 -5.50
N ASP A 410 32.70 4.56 -5.07
CA ASP A 410 33.63 3.75 -4.30
C ASP A 410 33.02 3.25 -2.98
N GLY A 411 33.14 1.96 -2.69
CA GLY A 411 32.54 1.33 -1.51
C GLY A 411 31.05 1.01 -1.63
N ALA A 412 30.42 1.25 -2.78
CA ALA A 412 29.01 0.91 -2.98
C ALA A 412 28.79 -0.59 -2.87
N LEU A 413 27.79 -0.97 -2.04
CA LEU A 413 27.37 -2.35 -1.81
C LEU A 413 26.05 -2.61 -2.53
N VAL A 414 25.99 -3.72 -3.27
CA VAL A 414 24.78 -4.16 -3.97
C VAL A 414 24.39 -5.54 -3.44
N LYS A 415 23.25 -5.62 -2.75
CA LYS A 415 22.77 -6.86 -2.14
C LYS A 415 22.30 -7.88 -3.20
N PRO A 416 22.21 -9.18 -2.86
CA PRO A 416 21.61 -10.18 -3.76
C PRO A 416 20.23 -9.76 -4.26
N GLY A 417 20.02 -9.83 -5.58
CA GLY A 417 18.77 -9.45 -6.25
C GLY A 417 18.57 -7.95 -6.46
N GLU A 418 19.41 -7.09 -5.90
CA GLU A 418 19.33 -5.64 -6.04
C GLU A 418 19.84 -5.16 -7.39
N THR A 419 19.24 -4.10 -7.92
CA THR A 419 19.67 -3.41 -9.12
C THR A 419 20.36 -2.11 -8.75
N PHE A 420 21.63 -1.99 -9.14
CA PHE A 420 22.38 -0.74 -9.04
C PHE A 420 22.06 0.16 -10.24
N SER A 421 21.81 1.43 -9.98
CA SER A 421 21.63 2.50 -10.97
C SER A 421 22.71 3.55 -10.75
N LEU A 422 23.52 3.83 -11.76
CA LEU A 422 24.59 4.83 -11.63
C LEU A 422 23.99 6.25 -11.47
N ASN A 423 22.94 6.58 -12.23
CA ASN A 423 22.22 7.84 -12.04
C ASN A 423 21.54 7.90 -10.66
N GLY A 424 20.88 6.80 -10.23
CA GLY A 424 20.24 6.73 -8.92
C GLY A 424 21.22 6.90 -7.76
N HIS A 425 22.44 6.39 -7.90
CA HIS A 425 23.47 6.45 -6.87
C HIS A 425 24.18 7.82 -6.81
N THR A 426 24.56 8.38 -7.97
CA THR A 426 25.32 9.65 -8.02
C THR A 426 24.43 10.89 -8.06
N GLY A 427 23.18 10.78 -8.46
CA GLY A 427 22.30 11.90 -8.73
C GLY A 427 22.75 12.74 -9.94
N GLU A 428 22.28 13.98 -9.97
CA GLU A 428 22.69 14.96 -10.96
C GLU A 428 24.18 15.30 -10.84
N ARG A 429 24.85 15.42 -11.97
CA ARG A 429 26.27 15.73 -12.05
C ARG A 429 26.47 17.17 -12.50
N GLY A 430 26.16 18.10 -11.60
CA GLY A 430 26.27 19.55 -11.79
C GLY A 430 27.51 20.17 -11.15
N TYR A 431 27.61 21.48 -11.27
CA TYR A 431 28.70 22.26 -10.63
C TYR A 431 28.67 22.17 -9.10
N ASP A 432 27.47 22.17 -8.51
CA ASP A 432 27.28 22.07 -7.05
C ASP A 432 27.80 20.72 -6.50
N GLN A 433 27.78 19.69 -7.32
CA GLN A 433 28.33 18.37 -7.01
C GLN A 433 29.86 18.29 -7.32
N GLY A 434 30.48 19.39 -7.77
CA GLY A 434 31.90 19.49 -8.05
C GLY A 434 32.35 19.02 -9.42
N TYR A 435 31.41 18.78 -10.35
CA TYR A 435 31.74 18.48 -11.75
C TYR A 435 32.09 19.75 -12.52
N LYS A 436 32.85 19.61 -13.60
CA LYS A 436 33.39 20.68 -14.42
C LYS A 436 33.04 20.52 -15.89
N ASP A 437 33.15 21.63 -16.62
CA ASP A 437 33.01 21.58 -18.08
C ASP A 437 34.15 20.78 -18.71
N ALA A 438 33.78 19.86 -19.56
CA ALA A 438 34.70 19.09 -20.39
C ALA A 438 33.96 18.65 -21.68
N PRO A 439 34.67 18.20 -22.72
CA PRO A 439 34.03 17.76 -23.96
C PRO A 439 32.98 16.68 -23.73
N THR A 440 31.75 16.95 -24.19
CA THR A 440 30.60 16.06 -24.19
C THR A 440 30.00 15.99 -25.59
N ILE A 441 29.21 14.95 -25.87
CA ILE A 441 28.60 14.76 -27.21
C ILE A 441 27.14 15.26 -27.14
N VAL A 442 26.82 16.27 -27.94
CA VAL A 442 25.47 16.77 -28.11
C VAL A 442 25.16 16.85 -29.61
N GLY A 443 24.12 16.15 -30.07
CA GLY A 443 23.73 16.11 -31.47
C GLY A 443 24.85 15.63 -32.40
N GLY A 444 25.71 14.71 -31.95
CA GLY A 444 26.82 14.15 -32.72
C GLY A 444 28.07 15.05 -32.83
N LYS A 445 28.12 16.16 -32.08
CA LYS A 445 29.27 17.07 -32.01
C LYS A 445 29.83 17.13 -30.61
N LEU A 446 31.14 17.32 -30.50
CA LEU A 446 31.79 17.60 -29.22
C LEU A 446 31.56 19.07 -28.84
N VAL A 447 30.99 19.30 -27.67
CA VAL A 447 30.78 20.63 -27.10
C VAL A 447 31.21 20.62 -25.63
N PRO A 448 31.67 21.75 -25.07
CA PRO A 448 31.88 21.85 -23.64
C PRO A 448 30.58 21.61 -22.86
N GLY A 449 30.61 20.81 -21.81
CA GLY A 449 29.46 20.57 -20.97
C GLY A 449 29.85 19.97 -19.60
N VAL A 450 29.08 20.30 -18.58
CA VAL A 450 29.33 19.83 -17.22
C VAL A 450 29.28 18.30 -17.13
N GLY A 451 30.25 17.68 -16.44
CA GLY A 451 30.33 16.24 -16.32
C GLY A 451 30.92 15.50 -17.53
N GLY A 452 31.42 16.24 -18.56
CA GLY A 452 32.09 15.62 -19.70
C GLY A 452 33.21 14.68 -19.27
N GLY A 453 33.22 13.46 -19.85
CA GLY A 453 34.17 12.39 -19.50
C GLY A 453 33.63 11.29 -18.59
N VAL A 454 32.52 11.48 -17.87
CA VAL A 454 31.95 10.48 -16.94
C VAL A 454 31.57 9.18 -17.67
N SER A 455 31.19 9.23 -18.93
CA SER A 455 30.96 8.01 -19.73
C SER A 455 32.17 7.07 -19.78
N GLN A 456 33.39 7.57 -19.57
CA GLN A 456 34.57 6.69 -19.44
C GLN A 456 34.55 5.91 -18.14
N PHE A 457 34.19 6.53 -17.01
CA PHE A 457 33.97 5.82 -15.75
C PHE A 457 32.84 4.80 -15.91
N THR A 458 31.72 5.20 -16.54
CA THR A 458 30.58 4.33 -16.82
C THR A 458 31.01 3.10 -17.63
N THR A 459 31.79 3.28 -18.70
CA THR A 459 32.33 2.16 -19.50
C THR A 459 33.23 1.27 -18.66
N THR A 460 34.05 1.85 -17.75
CA THR A 460 34.92 1.05 -16.87
C THR A 460 34.11 0.21 -15.90
N LEU A 461 33.10 0.82 -15.26
CA LEU A 461 32.18 0.11 -14.36
C LEU A 461 31.37 -0.95 -15.09
N PHE A 462 30.81 -0.64 -16.28
CA PHE A 462 30.10 -1.62 -17.11
C PHE A 462 30.97 -2.84 -17.40
N ASN A 463 32.22 -2.63 -17.84
CA ASN A 463 33.09 -3.76 -18.13
C ASN A 463 33.47 -4.56 -16.88
N ALA A 464 33.69 -3.91 -15.74
CA ALA A 464 33.96 -4.60 -14.48
C ALA A 464 32.77 -5.50 -14.09
N THR A 465 31.53 -5.00 -14.16
CA THR A 465 30.32 -5.79 -13.88
C THR A 465 30.04 -6.86 -14.94
N TYR A 466 30.31 -6.56 -16.22
CA TYR A 466 30.22 -7.48 -17.33
C TYR A 466 31.14 -8.70 -17.12
N TYR A 467 32.43 -8.49 -16.79
CA TYR A 467 33.36 -9.58 -16.53
C TYR A 467 33.17 -10.26 -15.17
N ALA A 468 32.42 -9.64 -14.25
CA ALA A 468 31.93 -10.32 -13.06
C ALA A 468 30.78 -11.31 -13.36
N GLY A 469 30.17 -11.23 -14.55
CA GLY A 469 29.03 -12.06 -14.94
C GLY A 469 27.69 -11.57 -14.35
N LEU A 470 27.64 -10.31 -13.88
CA LEU A 470 26.42 -9.69 -13.37
C LEU A 470 25.42 -9.41 -14.50
N GLU A 471 24.15 -9.34 -14.17
CA GLU A 471 23.09 -9.11 -15.15
C GLU A 471 23.11 -7.65 -15.62
N ASP A 472 23.22 -7.45 -16.93
CA ASP A 472 23.08 -6.16 -17.57
C ASP A 472 21.59 -5.80 -17.70
N VAL A 473 21.18 -4.70 -17.09
CA VAL A 473 19.78 -4.25 -17.09
C VAL A 473 19.58 -3.07 -18.05
N GLU A 474 20.52 -2.14 -18.06
CA GLU A 474 20.47 -0.96 -18.93
C GLU A 474 21.89 -0.45 -19.19
N HIS A 475 22.28 -0.41 -20.45
CA HIS A 475 23.44 0.31 -20.92
C HIS A 475 23.21 0.79 -22.35
N LYS A 476 23.96 1.78 -22.77
CA LYS A 476 23.90 2.29 -24.14
C LYS A 476 25.29 2.64 -24.63
N PRO A 477 25.84 1.98 -25.69
CA PRO A 477 27.08 2.37 -26.32
C PRO A 477 26.99 3.76 -26.94
N HIS A 478 28.14 4.40 -27.17
CA HIS A 478 28.19 5.68 -27.86
C HIS A 478 27.72 5.51 -29.33
N SER A 479 27.23 6.60 -29.93
CA SER A 479 26.88 6.62 -31.36
C SER A 479 28.10 6.48 -32.28
N PHE A 480 29.25 6.96 -31.84
CA PHE A 480 30.54 6.84 -32.55
C PHE A 480 31.47 5.91 -31.80
N TYR A 481 32.37 5.20 -32.54
CA TYR A 481 33.34 4.33 -31.95
C TYR A 481 34.56 5.10 -31.42
N PHE A 482 34.83 4.96 -30.14
CA PHE A 482 36.06 5.44 -29.53
C PHE A 482 37.05 4.28 -29.31
N SER A 483 38.22 4.35 -29.96
CA SER A 483 39.25 3.29 -29.87
C SER A 483 39.79 3.01 -28.47
N ARG A 484 39.58 3.94 -27.53
CA ARG A 484 39.92 3.74 -26.11
C ARG A 484 38.96 2.82 -25.34
N TYR A 485 37.85 2.43 -25.96
CA TYR A 485 36.86 1.52 -25.40
C TYR A 485 36.79 0.22 -26.19
N PRO A 486 36.47 -0.91 -25.55
CA PRO A 486 36.15 -2.14 -26.28
C PRO A 486 34.89 -1.93 -27.10
N ALA A 487 34.93 -2.31 -28.39
CA ALA A 487 33.77 -2.14 -29.24
C ALA A 487 32.57 -2.94 -28.73
N VAL A 488 31.35 -2.36 -28.83
CA VAL A 488 30.06 -2.94 -28.43
C VAL A 488 29.87 -3.01 -26.92
N ILE A 489 30.88 -3.37 -26.14
CA ILE A 489 30.83 -3.51 -24.68
C ILE A 489 31.35 -2.24 -24.01
N GLU A 490 30.66 -1.15 -24.22
CA GLU A 490 30.86 0.15 -23.59
C GLU A 490 29.53 0.78 -23.19
N SER A 491 29.55 1.79 -22.36
CA SER A 491 28.35 2.50 -21.92
C SER A 491 28.59 3.99 -21.80
N THR A 492 27.66 4.77 -22.33
CA THR A 492 27.52 6.21 -22.05
C THR A 492 26.55 6.45 -20.91
N ILE A 493 26.52 7.67 -20.39
CA ILE A 493 25.57 8.12 -19.37
C ILE A 493 25.18 9.58 -19.60
N TYR A 494 23.94 9.93 -19.33
CA TYR A 494 23.46 11.30 -19.42
C TYR A 494 22.26 11.51 -18.47
N TRP A 495 22.39 12.43 -17.52
CA TRP A 495 21.34 12.70 -16.55
C TRP A 495 20.19 13.50 -17.16
N PRO A 496 18.92 13.16 -16.88
CA PRO A 496 18.44 11.91 -16.26
C PRO A 496 18.11 10.81 -17.30
N GLN A 497 18.38 11.01 -18.60
CA GLN A 497 17.79 10.25 -19.72
C GLN A 497 18.49 8.93 -20.03
N LEU A 498 19.79 8.84 -19.81
CA LEU A 498 20.58 7.63 -20.10
C LEU A 498 21.25 7.17 -18.82
N ASP A 499 21.00 5.92 -18.44
CA ASP A 499 21.57 5.33 -17.23
C ASP A 499 22.44 4.11 -17.57
N PHE A 500 23.21 3.70 -16.59
CA PHE A 500 23.82 2.39 -16.54
C PHE A 500 23.26 1.66 -15.32
N LYS A 501 22.66 0.48 -15.56
CA LYS A 501 22.10 -0.37 -14.52
C LYS A 501 22.57 -1.79 -14.66
N PHE A 502 22.95 -2.41 -13.55
CA PHE A 502 23.17 -3.84 -13.47
C PHE A 502 22.47 -4.43 -12.27
N ARG A 503 22.11 -5.70 -12.35
CA ARG A 503 21.51 -6.43 -11.24
C ARG A 503 22.51 -7.43 -10.68
N ASN A 504 22.58 -7.48 -9.36
CA ASN A 504 23.30 -8.55 -8.68
C ASN A 504 22.44 -9.82 -8.67
N ASN A 505 22.62 -10.66 -9.69
CA ASN A 505 21.94 -11.94 -9.88
C ASN A 505 22.65 -13.10 -9.16
N THR A 506 23.54 -12.80 -8.21
CA THR A 506 24.28 -13.79 -7.42
C THR A 506 23.69 -13.93 -6.00
N PRO A 507 23.95 -15.03 -5.30
CA PRO A 507 23.54 -15.16 -3.89
C PRO A 507 24.44 -14.39 -2.91
N TYR A 508 25.48 -13.73 -3.39
CA TYR A 508 26.43 -12.98 -2.58
C TYR A 508 26.31 -11.47 -2.82
N GLY A 509 26.74 -10.67 -1.85
CA GLY A 509 26.84 -9.22 -2.05
C GLY A 509 27.93 -8.87 -3.07
N VAL A 510 27.83 -7.71 -3.66
CA VAL A 510 28.79 -7.12 -4.57
C VAL A 510 29.27 -5.79 -3.98
N LEU A 511 30.60 -5.62 -3.84
CA LEU A 511 31.23 -4.36 -3.51
C LEU A 511 31.89 -3.79 -4.77
N ILE A 512 31.67 -2.53 -5.05
CA ILE A 512 32.34 -1.77 -6.09
C ILE A 512 33.54 -1.05 -5.43
N ASP A 513 34.74 -1.38 -5.87
CA ASP A 513 35.98 -0.75 -5.40
C ASP A 513 36.63 0.00 -6.54
N THR A 514 37.04 1.23 -6.32
CA THR A 514 37.62 2.07 -7.37
C THR A 514 39.01 2.55 -7.00
N SER A 515 39.87 2.64 -7.99
CA SER A 515 41.18 3.24 -7.83
C SER A 515 41.60 4.00 -9.09
N TYR A 516 42.46 5.00 -8.94
CA TYR A 516 42.92 5.82 -10.05
C TYR A 516 44.38 6.17 -9.94
N THR A 517 44.98 6.45 -11.08
CA THR A 517 46.29 7.02 -11.22
C THR A 517 46.22 8.38 -11.91
N SER A 518 47.34 8.97 -12.24
CA SER A 518 47.37 10.20 -13.05
C SER A 518 46.84 10.01 -14.49
N SER A 519 46.68 8.77 -14.96
CA SER A 519 46.34 8.47 -16.35
C SER A 519 45.34 7.31 -16.51
N SER A 520 44.79 6.77 -15.43
CA SER A 520 43.85 5.64 -15.50
C SER A 520 42.79 5.67 -14.41
N ILE A 521 41.67 5.03 -14.67
CA ILE A 521 40.64 4.67 -13.72
C ILE A 521 40.42 3.17 -13.77
N THR A 522 40.39 2.52 -12.61
CA THR A 522 40.16 1.09 -12.44
C THR A 522 38.93 0.89 -11.57
N VAL A 523 38.07 -0.02 -11.96
CA VAL A 523 36.96 -0.52 -11.16
C VAL A 523 37.17 -2.02 -10.94
N SER A 524 37.05 -2.45 -9.69
CA SER A 524 37.12 -3.84 -9.28
C SER A 524 35.80 -4.24 -8.63
N ILE A 525 35.29 -5.40 -9.00
CA ILE A 525 34.11 -5.99 -8.35
C ILE A 525 34.57 -7.06 -7.37
N TRP A 526 34.17 -6.89 -6.12
CA TRP A 526 34.45 -7.83 -5.04
C TRP A 526 33.19 -8.57 -4.64
N SER A 527 33.27 -9.90 -4.53
CA SER A 527 32.14 -10.78 -4.18
C SER A 527 32.69 -12.17 -3.77
N THR A 528 31.92 -13.21 -3.93
CA THR A 528 32.40 -14.60 -4.00
C THR A 528 32.29 -15.08 -5.44
N LYS A 529 33.35 -15.66 -5.98
CA LYS A 529 33.42 -16.13 -7.35
C LYS A 529 32.48 -17.34 -7.57
N ILE A 530 31.60 -17.22 -8.54
CA ILE A 530 30.64 -18.29 -8.93
C ILE A 530 30.84 -18.79 -10.36
N TYR A 531 31.63 -18.07 -11.17
CA TYR A 531 31.92 -18.43 -12.55
C TYR A 531 33.41 -18.71 -12.74
N ASP A 532 33.73 -19.71 -13.52
CA ASP A 532 35.13 -20.06 -13.82
C ASP A 532 35.79 -18.98 -14.67
N SER A 533 35.06 -18.47 -15.66
CA SER A 533 35.51 -17.39 -16.53
C SER A 533 34.36 -16.68 -17.21
N VAL A 534 34.58 -15.39 -17.48
CA VAL A 534 33.72 -14.57 -18.35
C VAL A 534 34.61 -13.99 -19.45
N LYS A 535 34.35 -14.30 -20.71
CA LYS A 535 35.12 -13.87 -21.86
C LYS A 535 34.26 -13.23 -22.92
N THR A 536 34.85 -12.33 -23.72
CA THR A 536 34.20 -11.72 -24.87
C THR A 536 34.74 -12.35 -26.14
N GLU A 537 33.84 -12.77 -27.03
CA GLU A 537 34.13 -13.17 -28.40
C GLU A 537 33.52 -12.13 -29.34
N TYR A 538 34.32 -11.63 -30.28
CA TYR A 538 33.86 -10.66 -31.25
C TYR A 538 33.54 -11.28 -32.59
N GLY A 539 32.41 -10.89 -33.17
CA GLY A 539 32.12 -11.09 -34.57
C GLY A 539 32.88 -10.10 -35.48
N PRO A 540 32.90 -10.33 -36.80
CA PRO A 540 33.52 -9.43 -37.74
C PRO A 540 32.81 -8.05 -37.79
N ARG A 541 33.55 -7.00 -38.06
CA ARG A 541 32.98 -5.70 -38.41
C ARG A 541 32.32 -5.78 -39.78
N ARG A 542 31.14 -5.20 -39.91
CA ARG A 542 30.35 -5.19 -41.13
C ARG A 542 29.70 -3.81 -41.34
N ASN A 543 29.19 -3.54 -42.54
CA ASN A 543 28.54 -2.28 -42.89
C ASN A 543 29.42 -1.05 -42.60
N ILE A 544 30.67 -1.13 -43.09
CA ILE A 544 31.66 -0.05 -42.91
C ILE A 544 31.17 1.20 -43.64
N THR A 545 31.14 2.34 -42.93
CA THR A 545 30.77 3.66 -43.47
C THR A 545 31.92 4.65 -43.27
N GLN A 546 32.24 5.45 -44.31
CA GLN A 546 33.35 6.41 -44.27
C GLN A 546 32.90 7.75 -43.66
N PRO A 547 33.78 8.45 -42.93
CA PRO A 547 33.48 9.73 -42.34
C PRO A 547 33.33 10.81 -43.42
N LYS A 548 32.31 11.70 -43.25
CA LYS A 548 32.14 12.90 -44.08
C LYS A 548 32.90 14.07 -43.44
N THR A 549 33.51 14.91 -44.26
CA THR A 549 34.12 16.15 -43.79
C THR A 549 33.04 17.23 -43.58
N VAL A 550 33.05 17.85 -42.42
CA VAL A 550 32.14 18.94 -42.02
C VAL A 550 33.03 20.12 -41.57
N TYR A 551 32.80 21.27 -42.20
CA TYR A 551 33.46 22.54 -41.83
C TYR A 551 32.58 23.23 -40.78
N LEU A 552 33.20 23.65 -39.68
CA LEU A 552 32.56 24.38 -38.59
C LEU A 552 33.11 25.81 -38.52
N THR A 553 32.28 26.76 -38.11
CA THR A 553 32.71 28.12 -37.85
C THR A 553 33.83 28.14 -36.82
N PRO A 554 35.00 28.75 -37.08
CA PRO A 554 36.07 28.88 -36.09
C PRO A 554 35.60 29.66 -34.85
N GLY A 555 36.03 29.21 -33.68
CA GLY A 555 35.71 29.88 -32.41
C GLY A 555 36.02 29.02 -31.20
N PRO A 556 35.86 29.54 -29.99
CA PRO A 556 36.19 28.83 -28.75
C PRO A 556 35.38 27.56 -28.50
N SER A 557 34.20 27.46 -29.11
CA SER A 557 33.30 26.29 -29.05
C SER A 557 33.56 25.24 -30.13
N CYS A 558 34.46 25.53 -31.11
CA CYS A 558 34.76 24.58 -32.16
C CYS A 558 35.83 23.59 -31.74
N ILE A 559 35.48 22.31 -31.74
CA ILE A 559 36.40 21.20 -31.44
C ILE A 559 36.61 20.42 -32.74
N ALA A 560 37.83 20.49 -33.29
CA ALA A 560 38.19 19.70 -34.46
C ALA A 560 38.29 18.19 -34.12
N ALA A 561 37.85 17.34 -35.06
CA ALA A 561 37.94 15.88 -34.92
C ALA A 561 38.41 15.24 -36.22
N ALA A 562 39.27 14.23 -36.12
CA ALA A 562 39.80 13.52 -37.26
C ALA A 562 38.76 12.69 -38.05
N GLY A 563 37.63 12.42 -37.38
CA GLY A 563 36.62 11.48 -37.86
C GLY A 563 37.02 10.01 -37.66
N ALA A 564 36.05 9.15 -37.62
CA ALA A 564 36.25 7.71 -37.53
C ALA A 564 35.24 6.95 -38.41
N VAL A 565 35.62 5.78 -38.89
CA VAL A 565 34.73 4.91 -39.66
C VAL A 565 33.59 4.38 -38.77
N GLY A 566 32.37 4.36 -39.31
CA GLY A 566 31.26 3.66 -38.71
C GLY A 566 31.23 2.19 -39.10
N PHE A 567 30.69 1.34 -38.26
CA PHE A 567 30.54 -0.09 -38.50
C PHE A 567 29.52 -0.72 -37.57
N ALA A 568 29.00 -1.88 -37.93
CA ALA A 568 28.23 -2.73 -37.04
C ALA A 568 29.09 -3.92 -36.58
N GLN A 569 28.96 -4.31 -35.32
CA GLN A 569 29.69 -5.45 -34.76
C GLN A 569 28.84 -6.15 -33.70
N ASP A 570 29.05 -7.44 -33.55
CA ASP A 570 28.50 -8.26 -32.46
C ASP A 570 29.62 -8.62 -31.48
N ALA A 571 29.28 -8.63 -30.20
CA ALA A 571 30.09 -9.18 -29.12
C ALA A 571 29.29 -10.25 -28.38
N PHE A 572 29.94 -11.34 -28.00
CA PHE A 572 29.31 -12.42 -27.26
C PHE A 572 29.99 -12.54 -25.89
N ARG A 573 29.24 -12.36 -24.82
CA ARG A 573 29.69 -12.69 -23.47
C ARG A 573 29.53 -14.18 -23.22
N VAL A 574 30.62 -14.90 -23.07
CA VAL A 574 30.62 -16.33 -22.78
C VAL A 574 31.00 -16.55 -21.33
N ILE A 575 30.04 -17.00 -20.54
CA ILE A 575 30.19 -17.30 -19.12
C ILE A 575 30.36 -18.83 -18.97
N LYS A 576 31.43 -19.25 -18.30
CA LYS A 576 31.66 -20.67 -17.97
C LYS A 576 31.49 -20.89 -16.47
N LYS A 577 30.87 -22.02 -16.15
CA LYS A 577 30.68 -22.51 -14.79
C LYS A 577 30.81 -24.02 -14.79
N ASP A 578 31.52 -24.57 -13.80
CA ASP A 578 31.76 -26.01 -13.67
C ASP A 578 32.35 -26.63 -14.96
N GLY A 579 33.30 -25.94 -15.59
CA GLY A 579 33.98 -26.34 -16.82
C GLY A 579 33.15 -26.21 -18.10
N LYS A 580 31.86 -25.86 -18.02
CA LYS A 580 30.93 -25.79 -19.16
C LYS A 580 30.50 -24.36 -19.45
N VAL A 581 30.04 -24.11 -20.68
CA VAL A 581 29.40 -22.84 -21.03
C VAL A 581 28.05 -22.81 -20.33
N PHE A 582 27.96 -21.91 -19.33
CA PHE A 582 26.73 -21.67 -18.57
C PHE A 582 25.78 -20.74 -19.33
N LYS A 583 26.32 -19.67 -19.93
CA LYS A 583 25.54 -18.67 -20.66
C LYS A 583 26.35 -18.07 -21.80
N ARG A 584 25.68 -17.78 -22.89
CA ARG A 584 26.24 -17.04 -24.03
C ARG A 584 25.25 -15.93 -24.37
N GLU A 585 25.64 -14.69 -24.20
CA GLU A 585 24.80 -13.50 -24.43
C GLU A 585 25.35 -12.72 -25.62
N LYS A 586 24.46 -12.29 -26.47
CA LYS A 586 24.80 -11.49 -27.65
C LYS A 586 24.52 -10.03 -27.41
N PHE A 587 25.50 -9.17 -27.64
CA PHE A 587 25.41 -7.72 -27.71
C PHE A 587 25.66 -7.30 -29.16
N SER A 588 24.88 -6.39 -29.68
CA SER A 588 25.01 -5.92 -31.07
C SER A 588 24.91 -4.42 -31.08
N TRP A 589 25.83 -3.76 -31.76
CA TRP A 589 25.77 -2.32 -31.89
C TRP A 589 26.21 -1.88 -33.30
N ARG A 590 25.65 -0.75 -33.74
CA ARG A 590 26.07 -0.07 -34.96
C ARG A 590 26.59 1.32 -34.57
N TYR A 591 27.85 1.55 -34.88
CA TYR A 591 28.46 2.88 -34.78
C TYR A 591 28.25 3.63 -36.08
N ASP A 592 27.83 4.89 -35.96
CA ASP A 592 27.81 5.83 -37.07
C ASP A 592 29.25 6.26 -37.41
N ALA A 593 29.47 6.70 -38.63
CA ALA A 593 30.76 7.30 -38.96
C ALA A 593 30.86 8.66 -38.31
N GLU A 594 31.88 8.87 -37.47
CA GLU A 594 32.15 10.19 -36.86
C GLU A 594 32.62 11.14 -37.94
N PRO A 595 31.95 12.29 -38.16
CA PRO A 595 32.38 13.26 -39.15
C PRO A 595 33.78 13.79 -38.82
N ARG A 596 34.57 14.05 -39.85
CA ARG A 596 35.81 14.84 -39.72
C ARG A 596 35.43 16.30 -39.59
N PHE A 597 35.55 16.87 -38.42
CA PHE A 597 35.27 18.27 -38.12
C PHE A 597 36.53 19.12 -38.33
N ILE A 598 36.41 20.15 -39.18
CA ILE A 598 37.46 21.12 -39.45
C ILE A 598 36.95 22.50 -39.04
N CYS A 599 37.67 23.17 -38.12
CA CYS A 599 37.37 24.51 -37.64
C CYS A 599 37.91 25.56 -38.67
N ALA A 600 37.34 25.58 -39.84
CA ALA A 600 37.70 26.54 -40.92
C ALA A 600 36.50 26.80 -41.81
N PRO A 601 36.45 27.93 -42.53
CA PRO A 601 35.46 28.17 -43.57
C PRO A 601 35.49 27.04 -44.61
N LYS A 602 34.33 26.71 -45.19
CA LYS A 602 34.23 25.67 -46.22
C LYS A 602 34.97 26.17 -47.50
N PRO A 603 35.93 25.41 -48.07
CA PRO A 603 36.57 25.78 -49.31
C PRO A 603 35.57 25.96 -50.45
N GLY A 604 35.60 27.11 -51.14
CA GLY A 604 34.74 27.40 -52.26
C GLY A 604 33.30 27.83 -51.94
N GLY A 605 32.99 28.23 -50.69
CA GLY A 605 31.78 28.94 -50.32
C GLY A 605 32.08 30.44 -50.42
N ASP A 606 31.47 31.10 -51.36
CA ASP A 606 31.38 32.56 -51.33
C ASP A 606 30.53 32.96 -50.12
N ASP A 607 30.94 34.01 -49.37
CA ASP A 607 30.24 34.59 -48.22
C ASP A 607 28.84 35.05 -48.57
#